data_bcec2f99853b124fd32df37497088fbe
#
_entry.id   bcec2f99853b124fd32df37497088fbe
#
_cell.length_a   1.000
_cell.length_b   1.000
_cell.length_c   1.000
_cell.angle_alpha   90.00
_cell.angle_beta   90.00
_cell.angle_gamma   90.00
#
_symmetry.space_group_name_H-M   'P 1'
#
loop_
_entity.id
_entity.type
_entity.pdbx_description
1 polymer ?
#
loop_
_entity_poly.entity_id
_entity_poly.type
_entity_poly.pdbx_seq_one_letter_code
_entity_poly.pdbx_strand_id
1 'polypeptide(L)'
;MASKPSIPKGTRDFSPAEVSKRQYIIQTIKANFEKFGFQPIETPSFENSDTLMGKYGEEGDRLIFKILNSGNFFYNKSKIELPESIEELQINSAEKISLEQRIELNKFTGKISEKALRYDLTVPFARYVVQHQSEIEFPFKRYQIQPVWRADNPQKGRFREFFQCDADVVGSKSLWQEVELVQLYDTVFTSLGLEGVTIKINNRKILSGIAEVIGASDKLIDFTVALDKLDKIGEDGVKKEMIEKGISEQALIKVQPLF
;
A
#
# COMPACT_ATOMS: atom_id res chain seq x y z
N MET A 1 -18.32 -8.27 -35.01
CA MET A 1 -16.94 -7.81 -35.24
C MET A 1 -16.09 -8.29 -34.07
N ALA A 2 -14.93 -8.93 -34.33
CA ALA A 2 -14.01 -9.32 -33.28
C ALA A 2 -13.42 -8.04 -32.67
N SER A 3 -13.43 -7.92 -31.33
CA SER A 3 -12.80 -6.81 -30.61
C SER A 3 -11.28 -6.86 -30.84
N LYS A 4 -10.65 -5.71 -31.04
CA LYS A 4 -9.18 -5.65 -31.08
C LYS A 4 -8.61 -6.12 -29.74
N PRO A 5 -7.54 -6.94 -29.72
CA PRO A 5 -6.86 -7.30 -28.49
C PRO A 5 -6.43 -6.05 -27.72
N SER A 6 -6.62 -6.07 -26.41
CA SER A 6 -6.22 -4.98 -25.51
C SER A 6 -5.77 -5.54 -24.16
N ILE A 7 -4.94 -4.78 -23.47
CA ILE A 7 -4.53 -5.10 -22.09
C ILE A 7 -5.48 -4.43 -21.08
N PRO A 8 -5.60 -4.96 -19.86
CA PRO A 8 -6.39 -4.33 -18.80
C PRO A 8 -5.91 -2.91 -18.49
N LYS A 9 -6.84 -2.00 -18.21
CA LYS A 9 -6.51 -0.62 -17.86
C LYS A 9 -5.61 -0.57 -16.63
N GLY A 10 -4.49 0.13 -16.73
CA GLY A 10 -3.53 0.29 -15.63
C GLY A 10 -2.46 -0.81 -15.56
N THR A 11 -2.39 -1.69 -16.55
CA THR A 11 -1.30 -2.64 -16.73
C THR A 11 -0.44 -2.26 -17.95
N ARG A 12 0.70 -2.93 -18.13
CA ARG A 12 1.62 -2.66 -19.24
C ARG A 12 2.27 -3.93 -19.74
N ASP A 13 2.49 -3.99 -21.04
CA ASP A 13 3.49 -4.86 -21.64
C ASP A 13 4.86 -4.18 -21.59
N PHE A 14 5.92 -4.97 -21.60
CA PHE A 14 7.29 -4.51 -21.64
C PHE A 14 8.00 -5.15 -22.85
N SER A 15 8.61 -4.34 -23.66
CA SER A 15 9.47 -4.78 -24.76
C SER A 15 10.73 -5.49 -24.24
N PRO A 16 11.44 -6.30 -25.06
CA PRO A 16 12.69 -6.94 -24.64
C PRO A 16 13.73 -5.96 -24.09
N ALA A 17 13.86 -4.77 -24.69
CA ALA A 17 14.78 -3.74 -24.22
C ALA A 17 14.37 -3.18 -22.85
N GLU A 18 13.08 -2.98 -22.60
CA GLU A 18 12.58 -2.54 -21.29
C GLU A 18 12.76 -3.62 -20.23
N VAL A 19 12.52 -4.89 -20.57
CA VAL A 19 12.77 -6.01 -19.66
C VAL A 19 14.24 -6.07 -19.27
N SER A 20 15.18 -5.91 -20.22
CA SER A 20 16.60 -5.89 -19.92
C SER A 20 17.00 -4.77 -18.97
N LYS A 21 16.47 -3.54 -19.17
CA LYS A 21 16.69 -2.41 -18.26
C LYS A 21 16.12 -2.68 -16.87
N ARG A 22 14.93 -3.25 -16.79
CA ARG A 22 14.28 -3.62 -15.52
C ARG A 22 15.11 -4.67 -14.77
N GLN A 23 15.61 -5.69 -15.48
CA GLN A 23 16.46 -6.71 -14.88
C GLN A 23 17.78 -6.13 -14.34
N TYR A 24 18.41 -5.18 -15.04
CA TYR A 24 19.57 -4.48 -14.52
C TYR A 24 19.28 -3.78 -13.19
N ILE A 25 18.17 -3.03 -13.10
CA ILE A 25 17.75 -2.35 -11.87
C ILE A 25 17.50 -3.37 -10.75
N ILE A 26 16.72 -4.43 -11.03
CA ILE A 26 16.41 -5.48 -10.06
C ILE A 26 17.65 -6.16 -9.54
N GLN A 27 18.59 -6.53 -10.41
CA GLN A 27 19.84 -7.18 -10.01
C GLN A 27 20.75 -6.27 -9.18
N THR A 28 20.79 -4.97 -9.51
CA THR A 28 21.53 -3.98 -8.72
C THR A 28 20.94 -3.85 -7.31
N ILE A 29 19.61 -3.75 -7.19
CA ILE A 29 18.94 -3.69 -5.88
C ILE A 29 19.19 -4.98 -5.09
N LYS A 30 18.99 -6.14 -5.71
CA LYS A 30 19.20 -7.45 -5.12
C LYS A 30 20.62 -7.61 -4.55
N ALA A 31 21.63 -7.29 -5.36
CA ALA A 31 23.03 -7.40 -4.94
C ALA A 31 23.34 -6.51 -3.72
N ASN A 32 22.72 -5.33 -3.63
CA ASN A 32 22.89 -4.47 -2.47
C ASN A 32 22.14 -5.00 -1.25
N PHE A 33 20.90 -5.51 -1.39
CA PHE A 33 20.18 -6.16 -0.29
C PHE A 33 21.01 -7.32 0.31
N GLU A 34 21.58 -8.17 -0.53
CA GLU A 34 22.42 -9.30 -0.10
C GLU A 34 23.71 -8.84 0.62
N LYS A 35 24.35 -7.74 0.19
CA LYS A 35 25.50 -7.14 0.89
C LYS A 35 25.17 -6.70 2.32
N PHE A 36 23.95 -6.24 2.56
CA PHE A 36 23.48 -5.86 3.88
C PHE A 36 22.91 -7.03 4.70
N GLY A 37 23.06 -8.27 4.21
CA GLY A 37 22.66 -9.49 4.91
C GLY A 37 21.17 -9.79 4.83
N PHE A 38 20.43 -9.16 3.91
CA PHE A 38 19.03 -9.51 3.67
C PHE A 38 18.93 -10.81 2.86
N GLN A 39 18.04 -11.68 3.26
CA GLN A 39 17.78 -12.98 2.65
C GLN A 39 16.54 -12.92 1.74
N PRO A 40 16.56 -13.58 0.58
CA PRO A 40 15.42 -13.60 -0.33
C PRO A 40 14.28 -14.45 0.21
N ILE A 41 13.06 -13.95 0.11
CA ILE A 41 11.85 -14.77 0.22
C ILE A 41 10.91 -14.46 -0.93
N GLU A 42 10.01 -15.39 -1.21
CA GLU A 42 8.88 -15.20 -2.11
C GLU A 42 7.58 -15.68 -1.44
N THR A 43 6.50 -14.99 -1.71
CA THR A 43 5.16 -15.36 -1.25
C THR A 43 4.23 -15.49 -2.45
N PRO A 44 3.11 -16.21 -2.34
CA PRO A 44 2.14 -16.32 -3.41
C PRO A 44 1.61 -14.96 -3.91
N SER A 45 1.23 -14.87 -5.18
CA SER A 45 0.63 -13.68 -5.77
C SER A 45 -0.72 -13.30 -5.16
N PHE A 46 -1.39 -14.26 -4.54
CA PHE A 46 -2.66 -14.08 -3.85
C PHE A 46 -2.61 -14.66 -2.45
N GLU A 47 -3.37 -14.08 -1.56
CA GLU A 47 -3.56 -14.48 -0.17
C GLU A 47 -5.04 -14.79 0.09
N ASN A 48 -5.33 -15.43 1.21
CA ASN A 48 -6.70 -15.51 1.69
C ASN A 48 -7.23 -14.09 1.97
N SER A 49 -8.46 -13.80 1.58
CA SER A 49 -9.07 -12.48 1.75
C SER A 49 -9.01 -12.01 3.20
N ASP A 50 -9.24 -12.89 4.16
CA ASP A 50 -9.17 -12.58 5.60
C ASP A 50 -7.78 -12.19 6.08
N THR A 51 -6.72 -12.61 5.40
CA THR A 51 -5.35 -12.21 5.71
C THR A 51 -5.09 -10.74 5.36
N LEU A 52 -5.69 -10.27 4.27
CA LEU A 52 -5.47 -8.91 3.73
C LEU A 52 -6.48 -7.89 4.27
N MET A 53 -7.77 -8.28 4.37
CA MET A 53 -8.84 -7.35 4.74
C MET A 53 -8.69 -6.81 6.16
N GLY A 54 -9.01 -5.52 6.35
CA GLY A 54 -8.90 -4.83 7.63
C GLY A 54 -7.48 -4.46 8.04
N LYS A 55 -6.47 -4.68 7.18
CA LYS A 55 -5.06 -4.34 7.48
C LYS A 55 -4.64 -2.98 6.94
N TYR A 56 -5.34 -2.46 5.94
CA TYR A 56 -4.96 -1.25 5.20
C TYR A 56 -5.92 -0.08 5.44
N GLY A 57 -6.87 -0.22 6.36
CA GLY A 57 -7.94 0.73 6.58
C GLY A 57 -8.99 0.71 5.45
N GLU A 58 -10.08 1.47 5.60
CA GLU A 58 -11.20 1.44 4.64
C GLU A 58 -10.80 1.81 3.21
N GLU A 59 -9.92 2.79 3.05
CA GLU A 59 -9.45 3.23 1.75
C GLU A 59 -8.59 2.14 1.07
N GLY A 60 -7.64 1.57 1.80
CA GLY A 60 -6.77 0.51 1.29
C GLY A 60 -7.55 -0.76 0.95
N ASP A 61 -8.49 -1.15 1.79
CA ASP A 61 -9.33 -2.34 1.57
C ASP A 61 -10.16 -2.25 0.29
N ARG A 62 -10.56 -1.04 -0.13
CA ARG A 62 -11.27 -0.80 -1.41
C ARG A 62 -10.37 -0.99 -2.63
N LEU A 63 -9.06 -0.88 -2.44
CA LEU A 63 -8.08 -1.02 -3.52
C LEU A 63 -7.57 -2.44 -3.70
N ILE A 64 -8.01 -3.40 -2.89
CA ILE A 64 -7.64 -4.81 -3.01
C ILE A 64 -8.43 -5.47 -4.15
N PHE A 65 -7.73 -6.05 -5.11
CA PHE A 65 -8.33 -6.88 -6.16
C PHE A 65 -8.77 -8.21 -5.59
N LYS A 66 -10.07 -8.47 -5.59
CA LYS A 66 -10.68 -9.73 -5.18
C LYS A 66 -10.70 -10.71 -6.35
N ILE A 67 -10.43 -12.00 -6.05
CA ILE A 67 -10.41 -13.09 -7.02
C ILE A 67 -11.68 -13.90 -6.84
N LEU A 68 -12.51 -13.99 -7.87
CA LEU A 68 -13.67 -14.88 -7.86
C LEU A 68 -13.22 -16.34 -7.72
N ASN A 69 -13.95 -17.11 -6.93
CA ASN A 69 -13.70 -18.53 -6.79
C ASN A 69 -13.83 -19.23 -8.14
N SER A 70 -12.93 -20.16 -8.44
CA SER A 70 -12.92 -20.88 -9.71
C SER A 70 -14.13 -21.83 -9.85
N GLY A 71 -14.51 -22.11 -11.09
CA GLY A 71 -15.67 -22.91 -11.43
C GLY A 71 -16.98 -22.13 -11.35
N ASN A 72 -18.11 -22.81 -11.19
CA ASN A 72 -19.39 -22.18 -11.02
C ASN A 72 -19.60 -21.78 -9.54
N PHE A 73 -19.10 -20.60 -9.16
CA PHE A 73 -19.13 -20.09 -7.79
C PHE A 73 -20.56 -19.86 -7.25
N PHE A 74 -21.58 -19.79 -8.11
CA PHE A 74 -23.00 -19.78 -7.72
C PHE A 74 -23.57 -21.18 -7.43
N TYR A 75 -22.92 -22.24 -7.90
CA TYR A 75 -23.43 -23.61 -7.82
C TYR A 75 -23.10 -24.35 -6.52
N ASN A 76 -22.25 -23.78 -5.69
CA ASN A 76 -21.93 -24.37 -4.38
C ASN A 76 -23.06 -24.06 -3.37
N LYS A 77 -24.24 -24.62 -3.66
CA LYS A 77 -25.51 -24.36 -2.98
C LYS A 77 -25.50 -24.58 -1.47
N SER A 78 -24.53 -25.28 -0.92
CA SER A 78 -24.46 -25.55 0.52
C SER A 78 -23.85 -24.41 1.34
N LYS A 79 -23.28 -23.38 0.69
CA LYS A 79 -22.59 -22.28 1.38
C LYS A 79 -23.04 -20.86 0.98
N ILE A 80 -23.84 -20.71 -0.07
CA ILE A 80 -24.26 -19.40 -0.57
C ILE A 80 -25.78 -19.32 -0.47
N GLU A 81 -26.27 -18.82 0.64
CA GLU A 81 -27.60 -18.22 0.67
C GLU A 81 -27.52 -16.93 -0.14
N LEU A 82 -28.10 -16.96 -1.33
CA LEU A 82 -28.34 -15.72 -2.08
C LEU A 82 -29.27 -14.86 -1.23
N PRO A 83 -29.04 -13.55 -1.09
CA PRO A 83 -30.05 -12.64 -0.55
C PRO A 83 -31.36 -12.91 -1.29
N GLU A 84 -32.48 -12.97 -0.58
CA GLU A 84 -33.79 -13.32 -1.14
C GLU A 84 -34.23 -12.43 -2.32
N SER A 85 -33.54 -11.32 -2.52
CA SER A 85 -33.76 -10.43 -3.66
C SER A 85 -32.43 -9.87 -4.20
N ILE A 86 -31.81 -10.58 -5.17
CA ILE A 86 -30.83 -9.94 -6.06
C ILE A 86 -31.50 -8.75 -6.79
N GLU A 87 -32.81 -8.77 -6.98
CA GLU A 87 -33.57 -7.68 -7.59
C GLU A 87 -33.68 -6.43 -6.69
N GLU A 88 -33.68 -6.56 -5.36
CA GLU A 88 -33.56 -5.45 -4.41
C GLU A 88 -32.13 -4.86 -4.36
N LEU A 89 -31.12 -5.58 -4.85
CA LEU A 89 -29.77 -5.08 -5.04
C LEU A 89 -29.61 -4.27 -6.34
N GLN A 90 -30.69 -3.87 -7.02
CA GLN A 90 -30.62 -2.79 -8.02
C GLN A 90 -30.28 -1.47 -7.31
N ILE A 91 -29.03 -1.43 -6.86
CA ILE A 91 -28.43 -0.22 -6.33
C ILE A 91 -28.22 0.72 -7.50
N ASN A 92 -29.16 1.61 -7.70
CA ASN A 92 -28.91 2.79 -8.51
C ASN A 92 -27.67 3.46 -7.93
N SER A 93 -26.65 3.68 -8.78
CA SER A 93 -25.34 4.24 -8.41
C SER A 93 -25.40 5.62 -7.71
N ALA A 94 -26.60 6.18 -7.53
CA ALA A 94 -26.86 7.44 -6.86
C ALA A 94 -27.39 7.30 -5.42
N GLU A 95 -27.83 6.13 -4.97
CA GLU A 95 -28.33 5.96 -3.61
C GLU A 95 -27.22 5.52 -2.65
N LYS A 96 -27.16 6.16 -1.48
CA LYS A 96 -26.27 5.75 -0.40
C LYS A 96 -26.74 4.41 0.16
N ILE A 97 -25.98 3.37 -0.07
CA ILE A 97 -26.17 2.04 0.49
C ILE A 97 -26.19 2.14 2.03
N SER A 98 -27.21 1.57 2.69
CA SER A 98 -27.27 1.52 4.15
C SER A 98 -26.10 0.70 4.73
N LEU A 99 -25.78 0.91 6.01
CA LEU A 99 -24.74 0.14 6.69
C LEU A 99 -25.04 -1.37 6.67
N GLU A 100 -26.29 -1.75 6.86
CA GLU A 100 -26.76 -3.14 6.85
C GLU A 100 -26.58 -3.79 5.47
N GLN A 101 -27.00 -3.11 4.41
CA GLN A 101 -26.77 -3.56 3.02
C GLN A 101 -25.27 -3.71 2.71
N ARG A 102 -24.44 -2.80 3.22
CA ARG A 102 -22.99 -2.89 3.03
C ARG A 102 -22.39 -4.11 3.73
N ILE A 103 -22.88 -4.45 4.93
CA ILE A 103 -22.46 -5.64 5.68
C ILE A 103 -22.85 -6.91 4.92
N GLU A 104 -24.07 -7.00 4.41
CA GLU A 104 -24.53 -8.16 3.63
C GLU A 104 -23.77 -8.35 2.32
N LEU A 105 -23.54 -7.26 1.58
CA LEU A 105 -22.71 -7.29 0.36
C LEU A 105 -21.29 -7.76 0.65
N ASN A 106 -20.69 -7.33 1.75
CA ASN A 106 -19.35 -7.77 2.15
C ASN A 106 -19.33 -9.27 2.51
N LYS A 107 -20.35 -9.76 3.24
CA LYS A 107 -20.49 -11.18 3.55
C LYS A 107 -20.67 -12.02 2.27
N PHE A 108 -21.53 -11.58 1.36
CA PHE A 108 -21.71 -12.24 0.07
C PHE A 108 -20.43 -12.25 -0.75
N THR A 109 -19.74 -11.11 -0.85
CA THR A 109 -18.46 -11.02 -1.55
C THR A 109 -17.43 -11.98 -0.95
N GLY A 110 -17.37 -12.12 0.38
CA GLY A 110 -16.48 -13.07 1.05
C GLY A 110 -16.75 -14.53 0.65
N LYS A 111 -18.03 -14.90 0.44
CA LYS A 111 -18.42 -16.27 0.04
C LYS A 111 -18.01 -16.62 -1.39
N ILE A 112 -17.98 -15.64 -2.30
CA ILE A 112 -17.62 -15.84 -3.73
C ILE A 112 -16.18 -15.49 -4.07
N SER A 113 -15.44 -14.89 -3.13
CA SER A 113 -14.06 -14.43 -3.30
C SER A 113 -13.27 -14.66 -2.02
N GLU A 114 -12.86 -15.90 -1.81
CA GLU A 114 -12.06 -16.32 -0.66
C GLU A 114 -10.59 -15.86 -0.75
N LYS A 115 -10.18 -15.40 -1.93
CA LYS A 115 -8.80 -15.00 -2.25
C LYS A 115 -8.77 -13.62 -2.85
N ALA A 116 -7.65 -12.93 -2.62
CA ALA A 116 -7.41 -11.61 -3.20
C ALA A 116 -5.95 -11.49 -3.64
N LEU A 117 -5.67 -10.66 -4.64
CA LEU A 117 -4.29 -10.34 -5.01
C LEU A 117 -3.63 -9.54 -3.88
N ARG A 118 -2.37 -9.85 -3.60
CA ARG A 118 -1.62 -9.11 -2.57
C ARG A 118 -1.50 -7.63 -2.94
N TYR A 119 -1.81 -6.79 -1.98
CA TYR A 119 -1.78 -5.34 -2.10
C TYR A 119 -0.38 -4.75 -1.91
N ASP A 120 0.40 -5.39 -1.06
CA ASP A 120 1.80 -5.12 -0.75
C ASP A 120 2.56 -6.41 -0.47
N LEU A 121 3.81 -6.30 -0.03
CA LEU A 121 4.63 -7.43 0.42
C LEU A 121 4.75 -7.52 1.94
N THR A 122 4.27 -6.53 2.69
CA THR A 122 4.39 -6.45 4.15
C THR A 122 3.43 -7.42 4.85
N VAL A 123 2.16 -7.44 4.48
CA VAL A 123 1.17 -8.36 5.09
C VAL A 123 1.48 -9.82 4.76
N PRO A 124 1.78 -10.21 3.50
CA PRO A 124 2.29 -11.55 3.19
C PRO A 124 3.54 -11.93 3.98
N PHE A 125 4.46 -11.00 4.19
CA PHE A 125 5.64 -11.22 5.01
C PHE A 125 5.29 -11.46 6.49
N ALA A 126 4.40 -10.66 7.06
CA ALA A 126 3.94 -10.85 8.44
C ALA A 126 3.32 -12.25 8.63
N ARG A 127 2.48 -12.70 7.68
CA ARG A 127 1.93 -14.07 7.67
C ARG A 127 3.05 -15.12 7.57
N TYR A 128 4.03 -14.91 6.68
CA TYR A 128 5.18 -15.81 6.52
C TYR A 128 5.95 -15.96 7.84
N VAL A 129 6.27 -14.86 8.52
CA VAL A 129 6.98 -14.87 9.81
C VAL A 129 6.21 -15.66 10.87
N VAL A 130 4.88 -15.45 10.97
CA VAL A 130 4.05 -16.18 11.95
C VAL A 130 4.05 -17.68 11.66
N GLN A 131 3.97 -18.08 10.39
CA GLN A 131 3.93 -19.50 10.00
C GLN A 131 5.28 -20.21 10.15
N HIS A 132 6.39 -19.49 10.01
CA HIS A 132 7.75 -20.04 10.02
C HIS A 132 8.58 -19.58 11.23
N GLN A 133 7.95 -19.04 12.28
CA GLN A 133 8.67 -18.43 13.41
C GLN A 133 9.60 -19.41 14.14
N SER A 134 9.33 -20.71 14.09
CA SER A 134 10.19 -21.74 14.66
C SER A 134 11.39 -22.13 13.79
N GLU A 135 11.41 -21.70 12.52
CA GLU A 135 12.43 -21.98 11.52
C GLU A 135 13.33 -20.75 11.27
N ILE A 136 12.87 -19.56 11.72
CA ILE A 136 13.53 -18.26 11.49
C ILE A 136 14.43 -17.90 12.66
N GLU A 137 15.67 -17.54 12.37
CA GLU A 137 16.56 -16.92 13.36
C GLU A 137 16.32 -15.40 13.40
N PHE A 138 16.12 -14.87 14.60
CA PHE A 138 15.92 -13.42 14.82
C PHE A 138 17.21 -12.72 15.29
N PRO A 139 17.49 -11.48 14.87
CA PRO A 139 16.66 -10.67 13.95
C PRO A 139 16.70 -11.19 12.52
N PHE A 140 15.54 -11.32 11.91
CA PHE A 140 15.42 -11.78 10.54
C PHE A 140 15.36 -10.60 9.57
N LYS A 141 16.30 -10.55 8.64
CA LYS A 141 16.38 -9.58 7.56
C LYS A 141 15.95 -10.25 6.27
N ARG A 142 14.84 -9.82 5.69
CA ARG A 142 14.38 -10.35 4.41
C ARG A 142 14.32 -9.28 3.35
N TYR A 143 14.53 -9.65 2.09
CA TYR A 143 14.08 -8.87 0.96
C TYR A 143 13.12 -9.65 0.06
N GLN A 144 12.28 -8.91 -0.65
CA GLN A 144 11.31 -9.48 -1.59
C GLN A 144 11.13 -8.52 -2.75
N ILE A 145 11.28 -9.03 -3.99
CA ILE A 145 11.14 -8.24 -5.21
C ILE A 145 10.10 -8.93 -6.08
N GLN A 146 8.86 -8.52 -5.96
CA GLN A 146 7.73 -9.16 -6.61
C GLN A 146 6.64 -8.15 -7.00
N PRO A 147 5.74 -8.49 -7.97
CA PRO A 147 4.64 -7.63 -8.33
C PRO A 147 3.57 -7.58 -7.23
N VAL A 148 2.90 -6.43 -7.14
CA VAL A 148 1.72 -6.19 -6.29
C VAL A 148 0.63 -5.53 -7.12
N TRP A 149 -0.61 -5.58 -6.62
CA TRP A 149 -1.79 -5.12 -7.36
C TRP A 149 -2.65 -4.19 -6.52
N ARG A 150 -2.93 -3.00 -7.07
CA ARG A 150 -3.80 -2.01 -6.42
C ARG A 150 -4.82 -1.48 -7.42
N ALA A 151 -6.09 -1.45 -7.04
CA ALA A 151 -7.19 -0.97 -7.88
C ALA A 151 -7.22 0.57 -8.00
N ASP A 152 -6.08 1.21 -7.91
CA ASP A 152 -5.91 2.66 -8.07
C ASP A 152 -6.45 3.16 -9.41
N ASN A 153 -6.84 4.43 -9.45
CA ASN A 153 -7.09 5.10 -10.71
C ASN A 153 -5.77 5.29 -11.47
N PRO A 154 -5.60 4.68 -12.65
CA PRO A 154 -4.37 4.78 -13.40
C PRO A 154 -4.09 6.22 -13.85
N GLN A 155 -2.87 6.66 -13.62
CA GLN A 155 -2.35 7.96 -14.07
C GLN A 155 -0.86 7.85 -14.39
N LYS A 156 -0.24 8.91 -14.89
CA LYS A 156 1.19 8.89 -15.20
C LYS A 156 2.01 8.49 -13.97
N GLY A 157 2.77 7.38 -14.09
CA GLY A 157 3.59 6.84 -13.01
C GLY A 157 2.85 5.97 -11.98
N ARG A 158 1.50 5.84 -12.07
CA ARG A 158 0.71 5.00 -11.16
C ARG A 158 -0.04 3.93 -11.95
N PHE A 159 0.33 2.68 -11.70
CA PHE A 159 -0.21 1.50 -12.38
C PHE A 159 -0.96 0.63 -11.37
N ARG A 160 -1.81 -0.27 -11.89
CA ARG A 160 -2.53 -1.26 -11.09
C ARG A 160 -1.71 -2.50 -10.80
N GLU A 161 -0.68 -2.75 -11.61
CA GLU A 161 0.32 -3.79 -11.40
C GLU A 161 1.71 -3.16 -11.44
N PHE A 162 2.50 -3.35 -10.40
CA PHE A 162 3.85 -2.83 -10.31
C PHE A 162 4.70 -3.67 -9.35
N PHE A 163 6.02 -3.57 -9.47
CA PHE A 163 6.94 -4.25 -8.57
C PHE A 163 7.21 -3.42 -7.32
N GLN A 164 7.22 -4.09 -6.17
CA GLN A 164 7.84 -3.59 -4.96
C GLN A 164 9.19 -4.28 -4.75
N CYS A 165 10.15 -3.54 -4.21
CA CYS A 165 11.46 -4.02 -3.79
C CYS A 165 11.57 -3.70 -2.31
N ASP A 166 11.13 -4.61 -1.47
CA ASP A 166 11.01 -4.40 -0.03
C ASP A 166 12.16 -5.09 0.70
N ALA A 167 12.73 -4.37 1.68
CA ALA A 167 13.69 -4.90 2.65
C ALA A 167 13.16 -4.62 4.06
N ASP A 168 12.95 -5.66 4.84
CA ASP A 168 12.40 -5.56 6.19
C ASP A 168 13.25 -6.30 7.20
N VAL A 169 13.22 -5.81 8.44
CA VAL A 169 13.84 -6.45 9.60
C VAL A 169 12.76 -6.71 10.65
N VAL A 170 12.71 -7.92 11.16
CA VAL A 170 11.80 -8.32 12.25
C VAL A 170 12.59 -8.95 13.39
N GLY A 171 12.12 -8.74 14.63
CA GLY A 171 12.74 -9.31 15.83
C GLY A 171 13.84 -8.45 16.46
N SER A 172 14.01 -7.20 16.04
CA SER A 172 14.91 -6.22 16.66
C SER A 172 14.16 -4.94 17.01
N LYS A 173 14.48 -4.34 18.19
CA LYS A 173 14.01 -3.01 18.60
C LYS A 173 15.10 -1.95 18.48
N SER A 174 16.27 -2.31 17.93
CA SER A 174 17.40 -1.40 17.81
C SER A 174 17.17 -0.38 16.69
N LEU A 175 17.35 0.89 16.98
CA LEU A 175 17.31 1.98 15.98
C LEU A 175 18.46 1.92 14.97
N TRP A 176 19.46 1.07 15.18
CA TRP A 176 20.49 0.79 14.18
C TRP A 176 19.91 0.19 12.90
N GLN A 177 18.73 -0.42 12.98
CA GLN A 177 18.04 -0.93 11.79
C GLN A 177 17.63 0.22 10.84
N GLU A 178 17.17 1.35 11.38
CA GLU A 178 16.84 2.52 10.55
C GLU A 178 18.11 3.12 9.90
N VAL A 179 19.21 3.20 10.66
CA VAL A 179 20.50 3.68 10.12
C VAL A 179 20.94 2.79 8.96
N GLU A 180 20.90 1.48 9.13
CA GLU A 180 21.27 0.51 8.10
C GLU A 180 20.39 0.61 6.86
N LEU A 181 19.07 0.78 7.03
CA LEU A 181 18.14 0.97 5.93
C LEU A 181 18.42 2.26 5.15
N VAL A 182 18.77 3.36 5.84
CA VAL A 182 19.18 4.60 5.17
C VAL A 182 20.47 4.40 4.36
N GLN A 183 21.46 3.72 4.92
CA GLN A 183 22.69 3.36 4.21
C GLN A 183 22.40 2.44 3.01
N LEU A 184 21.48 1.51 3.14
CA LEU A 184 21.05 0.64 2.05
C LEU A 184 20.44 1.45 0.91
N TYR A 185 19.54 2.42 1.18
CA TYR A 185 18.99 3.30 0.15
C TYR A 185 20.09 4.09 -0.57
N ASP A 186 20.99 4.73 0.17
CA ASP A 186 22.10 5.48 -0.40
C ASP A 186 22.96 4.60 -1.30
N THR A 187 23.32 3.40 -0.83
CA THR A 187 24.12 2.44 -1.57
C THR A 187 23.42 1.98 -2.85
N VAL A 188 22.12 1.72 -2.81
CA VAL A 188 21.34 1.31 -4.00
C VAL A 188 21.32 2.44 -5.03
N PHE A 189 21.00 3.67 -4.63
CA PHE A 189 20.92 4.80 -5.55
C PHE A 189 22.28 5.15 -6.15
N THR A 190 23.34 5.10 -5.35
CA THR A 190 24.72 5.28 -5.81
C THR A 190 25.10 4.19 -6.83
N SER A 191 24.77 2.92 -6.54
CA SER A 191 25.06 1.80 -7.46
C SER A 191 24.28 1.90 -8.78
N LEU A 192 23.14 2.57 -8.78
CA LEU A 192 22.34 2.87 -9.99
C LEU A 192 22.82 4.12 -10.73
N GLY A 193 23.84 4.84 -10.21
CA GLY A 193 24.35 6.07 -10.79
C GLY A 193 23.39 7.27 -10.66
N LEU A 194 22.51 7.27 -9.66
CA LEU A 194 21.57 8.38 -9.42
C LEU A 194 22.27 9.42 -8.52
N GLU A 195 22.56 10.58 -9.09
CA GLU A 195 23.16 11.69 -8.38
C GLU A 195 22.10 12.62 -7.76
N GLY A 196 22.44 13.25 -6.64
CA GLY A 196 21.57 14.26 -6.00
C GLY A 196 20.32 13.70 -5.34
N VAL A 197 20.30 12.42 -4.97
CA VAL A 197 19.19 11.81 -4.24
C VAL A 197 19.12 12.37 -2.82
N THR A 198 17.93 12.81 -2.42
CA THR A 198 17.66 13.25 -1.05
C THR A 198 16.80 12.24 -0.33
N ILE A 199 17.27 11.72 0.81
CA ILE A 199 16.51 10.84 1.69
C ILE A 199 15.82 11.69 2.76
N LYS A 200 14.49 11.80 2.69
CA LYS A 200 13.68 12.52 3.69
C LYS A 200 13.30 11.55 4.82
N ILE A 201 13.66 11.88 6.05
CA ILE A 201 13.34 11.09 7.25
C ILE A 201 12.36 11.87 8.11
N ASN A 202 11.34 11.20 8.63
CA ASN A 202 10.38 11.78 9.55
C ASN A 202 10.03 10.79 10.67
N ASN A 203 9.46 11.32 11.76
CA ASN A 203 8.93 10.53 12.86
C ASN A 203 7.54 11.05 13.26
N ARG A 204 6.57 10.15 13.32
CA ARG A 204 5.19 10.52 13.73
C ARG A 204 5.09 11.18 15.09
N LYS A 205 6.00 10.86 16.02
CA LYS A 205 6.04 11.51 17.35
C LYS A 205 6.39 12.99 17.25
N ILE A 206 7.25 13.38 16.29
CA ILE A 206 7.56 14.80 16.03
C ILE A 206 6.30 15.50 15.52
N LEU A 207 5.61 14.92 14.53
CA LEU A 207 4.36 15.49 14.01
C LEU A 207 3.26 15.58 15.08
N SER A 208 3.14 14.55 15.94
CA SER A 208 2.21 14.59 17.09
C SER A 208 2.57 15.69 18.07
N GLY A 209 3.86 15.86 18.39
CA GLY A 209 4.32 16.94 19.28
C GLY A 209 4.06 18.33 18.68
N ILE A 210 4.26 18.49 17.37
CA ILE A 210 3.91 19.74 16.67
C ILE A 210 2.41 20.00 16.77
N ALA A 211 1.57 19.00 16.47
CA ALA A 211 0.12 19.13 16.57
C ALA A 211 -0.33 19.50 18.00
N GLU A 212 0.32 18.97 19.04
CA GLU A 212 0.07 19.34 20.43
C GLU A 212 0.44 20.80 20.71
N VAL A 213 1.64 21.24 20.33
CA VAL A 213 2.11 22.62 20.52
C VAL A 213 1.23 23.65 19.85
N ILE A 214 0.67 23.32 18.69
CA ILE A 214 -0.24 24.22 17.96
C ILE A 214 -1.71 24.12 18.41
N GLY A 215 -2.02 23.18 19.33
CA GLY A 215 -3.38 22.96 19.83
C GLY A 215 -4.31 22.27 18.84
N ALA A 216 -3.77 21.40 17.99
CA ALA A 216 -4.49 20.63 16.95
C ALA A 216 -4.29 19.11 17.10
N SER A 217 -4.15 18.60 18.32
CA SER A 217 -3.93 17.17 18.60
C SER A 217 -5.08 16.28 18.10
N ASP A 218 -6.31 16.76 18.20
CA ASP A 218 -7.52 16.11 17.69
C ASP A 218 -7.61 16.09 16.16
N LYS A 219 -6.80 16.89 15.49
CA LYS A 219 -6.72 17.06 14.03
C LYS A 219 -5.38 16.63 13.43
N LEU A 220 -4.64 15.77 14.14
CA LEU A 220 -3.32 15.29 13.69
C LEU A 220 -3.32 14.76 12.26
N ILE A 221 -4.33 13.97 11.89
CA ILE A 221 -4.44 13.40 10.54
C ILE A 221 -4.64 14.51 9.51
N ASP A 222 -5.56 15.43 9.75
CA ASP A 222 -5.84 16.54 8.85
C ASP A 222 -4.64 17.46 8.69
N PHE A 223 -3.93 17.74 9.79
CA PHE A 223 -2.70 18.50 9.80
C PHE A 223 -1.61 17.84 8.94
N THR A 224 -1.36 16.54 9.16
CA THR A 224 -0.31 15.81 8.46
C THR A 224 -0.62 15.63 6.97
N VAL A 225 -1.89 15.35 6.61
CA VAL A 225 -2.34 15.22 5.22
C VAL A 225 -2.22 16.55 4.47
N ALA A 226 -2.53 17.67 5.12
CA ALA A 226 -2.34 18.98 4.49
C ALA A 226 -0.85 19.30 4.29
N LEU A 227 -0.02 19.05 5.31
CA LEU A 227 1.42 19.30 5.26
C LEU A 227 2.12 18.46 4.17
N ASP A 228 1.70 17.22 3.95
CA ASP A 228 2.24 16.33 2.90
C ASP A 228 2.02 16.85 1.46
N LYS A 229 1.14 17.84 1.32
CA LYS A 229 0.87 18.46 0.03
C LYS A 229 1.73 19.69 -0.25
N LEU A 230 2.63 20.08 0.67
CA LEU A 230 3.42 21.30 0.58
C LEU A 230 4.15 21.41 -0.78
N ASP A 231 4.82 20.37 -1.20
CA ASP A 231 5.53 20.32 -2.49
C ASP A 231 4.60 20.43 -3.72
N LYS A 232 3.28 20.21 -3.56
CA LYS A 232 2.29 20.17 -4.65
C LYS A 232 1.47 21.44 -4.78
N ILE A 233 1.02 21.98 -3.65
CA ILE A 233 0.07 23.12 -3.61
C ILE A 233 0.67 24.39 -3.00
N GLY A 234 1.93 24.31 -2.54
CA GLY A 234 2.63 25.42 -1.90
C GLY A 234 2.09 25.79 -0.52
N GLU A 235 2.77 26.71 0.14
CA GLU A 235 2.45 27.17 1.50
C GLU A 235 1.03 27.72 1.62
N ASP A 236 0.61 28.59 0.72
CA ASP A 236 -0.73 29.21 0.76
C ASP A 236 -1.84 28.15 0.60
N GLY A 237 -1.64 27.17 -0.29
CA GLY A 237 -2.59 26.08 -0.48
C GLY A 237 -2.71 25.19 0.75
N VAL A 238 -1.59 24.88 1.41
CA VAL A 238 -1.56 24.10 2.66
C VAL A 238 -2.26 24.85 3.78
N LYS A 239 -1.96 26.14 3.97
CA LYS A 239 -2.62 26.98 5.00
C LYS A 239 -4.13 27.03 4.80
N LYS A 240 -4.58 27.22 3.57
CA LYS A 240 -6.00 27.24 3.23
C LYS A 240 -6.67 25.92 3.57
N GLU A 241 -6.08 24.78 3.18
CA GLU A 241 -6.61 23.46 3.50
C GLU A 241 -6.66 23.20 5.01
N MET A 242 -5.64 23.65 5.76
CA MET A 242 -5.62 23.53 7.22
C MET A 242 -6.77 24.32 7.86
N ILE A 243 -7.05 25.55 7.40
CA ILE A 243 -8.18 26.37 7.87
C ILE A 243 -9.51 25.68 7.55
N GLU A 244 -9.70 25.19 6.33
CA GLU A 244 -10.92 24.48 5.92
C GLU A 244 -11.20 23.24 6.80
N LYS A 245 -10.15 22.59 7.30
CA LYS A 245 -10.21 21.47 8.24
C LYS A 245 -10.32 21.91 9.70
N GLY A 246 -10.43 23.22 9.95
CA GLY A 246 -10.68 23.84 11.25
C GLY A 246 -9.43 23.93 12.15
N ILE A 247 -8.24 23.95 11.58
CA ILE A 247 -7.01 24.32 12.29
C ILE A 247 -6.99 25.85 12.36
N SER A 248 -6.76 26.40 13.55
CA SER A 248 -6.87 27.84 13.79
C SER A 248 -5.74 28.66 13.13
N GLU A 249 -6.02 29.94 12.83
CA GLU A 249 -4.99 30.86 12.32
C GLU A 249 -3.81 31.01 13.29
N GLN A 250 -4.08 31.00 14.60
CA GLN A 250 -3.03 31.04 15.62
C GLN A 250 -2.11 29.80 15.56
N ALA A 251 -2.67 28.64 15.23
CA ALA A 251 -1.90 27.43 14.99
C ALA A 251 -1.00 27.58 13.76
N LEU A 252 -1.51 28.21 12.68
CA LEU A 252 -0.73 28.45 11.44
C LEU A 252 0.47 29.34 11.67
N ILE A 253 0.35 30.38 12.52
CA ILE A 253 1.49 31.23 12.88
C ILE A 253 2.60 30.42 13.55
N LYS A 254 2.24 29.46 14.44
CA LYS A 254 3.21 28.59 15.10
C LYS A 254 3.86 27.55 14.17
N VAL A 255 3.15 27.14 13.12
CA VAL A 255 3.62 26.17 12.12
C VAL A 255 4.51 26.82 11.04
N GLN A 256 4.49 28.14 10.96
CA GLN A 256 5.23 28.90 9.92
C GLN A 256 6.69 28.41 9.70
N PRO A 257 7.48 28.04 10.73
CA PRO A 257 8.86 27.57 10.53
C PRO A 257 8.98 26.21 9.81
N LEU A 258 7.86 25.51 9.56
CA LEU A 258 7.84 24.21 8.85
C LEU A 258 7.60 24.38 7.35
N PHE A 259 7.24 25.55 6.89
CA PHE A 259 7.07 25.89 5.47
C PHE A 259 8.35 26.54 4.90
#